data_1a8b7956b2e05649086982b2d93eb9ab
#
_entry.id   1a8b7956b2e05649086982b2d93eb9ab
#
_cell.length_a   1.000
_cell.length_b   1.000
_cell.length_c   1.000
_cell.angle_alpha   90.00
_cell.angle_beta   90.00
_cell.angle_gamma   90.00
#
_symmetry.space_group_name_H-M   'P 1'
#
loop_
_entity.id
_entity.type
_entity.pdbx_description
1 polymer ?
#
loop_
_entity_poly.entity_id
_entity_poly.type
_entity_poly.pdbx_seq_one_letter_code
_entity_poly.pdbx_strand_id
1 'polypeptide(L)'
;MNTNQYTQKTLEALQAAQQLAVEYQHNALEPEHLLHALATQEQGLIPQLLQKLNVDAGSFSAAVAEKLSAMPRVSGSGRDPDKVYISQATDKVLSAAAREAKAMKDDYVSVEHIFLALLDEQTQNTSELFRAFSITKDKFLQQLTAVRGNQRVTNDNPEDTYNALQKYGQDLVDPVSYTHLRAHETELHLV
;
A
#
# COMPACT_ATOMS: atom_id res chain seq x y z
N MET A 1 -10.22 16.03 7.07
CA MET A 1 -9.84 15.07 6.00
C MET A 1 -11.10 14.57 5.32
N ASN A 2 -11.12 14.64 4.00
CA ASN A 2 -12.27 14.16 3.23
C ASN A 2 -12.12 12.66 2.95
N THR A 3 -12.85 11.83 3.69
CA THR A 3 -12.73 10.37 3.58
C THR A 3 -13.30 9.80 2.28
N ASN A 4 -14.11 10.58 1.56
CA ASN A 4 -14.72 10.13 0.31
C ASN A 4 -13.72 9.97 -0.83
N GLN A 5 -12.53 10.52 -0.70
CA GLN A 5 -11.49 10.42 -1.73
C GLN A 5 -10.59 9.19 -1.56
N TYR A 6 -10.77 8.43 -0.48
CA TYR A 6 -9.91 7.26 -0.19
C TYR A 6 -10.63 5.96 -0.52
N THR A 7 -9.87 4.97 -0.98
CA THR A 7 -10.39 3.61 -1.17
C THR A 7 -10.67 2.96 0.19
N GLN A 8 -11.44 1.89 0.18
CA GLN A 8 -11.75 1.13 1.40
C GLN A 8 -10.46 0.63 2.08
N LYS A 9 -9.54 0.07 1.31
CA LYS A 9 -8.26 -0.42 1.84
C LYS A 9 -7.42 0.71 2.42
N THR A 10 -7.44 1.89 1.83
CA THR A 10 -6.74 3.06 2.37
C THR A 10 -7.34 3.48 3.71
N LEU A 11 -8.66 3.52 3.81
CA LEU A 11 -9.34 3.85 5.07
C LEU A 11 -9.03 2.82 6.16
N GLU A 12 -9.02 1.53 5.81
CA GLU A 12 -8.63 0.47 6.75
C GLU A 12 -7.19 0.66 7.24
N ALA A 13 -6.28 1.01 6.34
CA ALA A 13 -4.88 1.25 6.69
C ALA A 13 -4.73 2.46 7.61
N LEU A 14 -5.45 3.55 7.32
CA LEU A 14 -5.44 4.75 8.17
C LEU A 14 -5.97 4.44 9.57
N GLN A 15 -7.05 3.68 9.66
CA GLN A 15 -7.63 3.27 10.92
C GLN A 15 -6.68 2.37 11.72
N ALA A 16 -6.07 1.39 11.04
CA ALA A 16 -5.09 0.50 11.67
C ALA A 16 -3.87 1.28 12.18
N ALA A 17 -3.41 2.25 11.39
CA ALA A 17 -2.28 3.11 11.79
C ALA A 17 -2.62 3.95 13.02
N GLN A 18 -3.83 4.49 13.09
CA GLN A 18 -4.30 5.25 14.24
C GLN A 18 -4.35 4.37 15.50
N GLN A 19 -4.89 3.18 15.36
CA GLN A 19 -4.93 2.21 16.46
C GLN A 19 -3.53 1.85 16.93
N LEU A 20 -2.60 1.67 16.02
CA LEU A 20 -1.21 1.37 16.31
C LEU A 20 -0.57 2.51 17.13
N ALA A 21 -0.83 3.77 16.76
CA ALA A 21 -0.35 4.92 17.50
C ALA A 21 -0.87 4.92 18.94
N VAL A 22 -2.13 4.56 19.13
CA VAL A 22 -2.71 4.42 20.48
C VAL A 22 -2.00 3.33 21.27
N GLU A 23 -1.79 2.16 20.67
CA GLU A 23 -1.14 1.02 21.31
C GLU A 23 0.29 1.33 21.74
N TYR A 24 1.03 2.05 20.91
CA TYR A 24 2.40 2.48 21.24
C TYR A 24 2.46 3.71 22.13
N GLN A 25 1.32 4.25 22.52
CA GLN A 25 1.21 5.47 23.36
C GLN A 25 1.86 6.67 22.69
N HIS A 26 1.74 6.76 21.38
CA HIS A 26 2.13 7.93 20.63
C HIS A 26 0.96 8.90 20.54
N ASN A 27 1.22 10.20 20.62
CA ASN A 27 0.17 11.22 20.55
C ASN A 27 -0.09 11.70 19.12
N ALA A 28 0.71 11.26 18.17
CA ALA A 28 0.55 11.64 16.77
C ALA A 28 0.65 10.43 15.88
N LEU A 29 -0.13 10.46 14.81
CA LEU A 29 -0.06 9.51 13.71
C LEU A 29 1.13 9.90 12.84
N GLU A 30 2.16 9.07 12.83
CA GLU A 30 3.40 9.29 12.10
C GLU A 30 3.44 8.41 10.85
N PRO A 31 4.28 8.76 9.85
CA PRO A 31 4.44 7.92 8.64
C PRO A 31 4.80 6.48 8.96
N GLU A 32 5.55 6.24 10.03
CA GLU A 32 5.95 4.89 10.43
C GLU A 32 4.73 4.02 10.78
N HIS A 33 3.70 4.61 11.38
CA HIS A 33 2.44 3.88 11.66
C HIS A 33 1.74 3.48 10.36
N LEU A 34 1.68 4.39 9.39
CA LEU A 34 1.09 4.10 8.08
C LEU A 34 1.87 3.01 7.36
N LEU A 35 3.19 3.09 7.39
CA LEU A 35 4.05 2.11 6.75
C LEU A 35 3.82 0.72 7.32
N HIS A 36 3.74 0.60 8.65
CA HIS A 36 3.45 -0.67 9.31
C HIS A 36 2.07 -1.19 8.92
N ALA A 37 1.06 -0.35 8.97
CA ALA A 37 -0.31 -0.73 8.63
C ALA A 37 -0.42 -1.24 7.20
N LEU A 38 0.23 -0.56 6.25
CA LEU A 38 0.23 -0.98 4.85
C LEU A 38 0.96 -2.30 4.65
N ALA A 39 2.11 -2.48 5.32
CA ALA A 39 2.93 -3.68 5.17
C ALA A 39 2.28 -4.93 5.80
N THR A 40 1.36 -4.74 6.75
CA THR A 40 0.70 -5.86 7.46
C THR A 40 -0.76 -6.04 7.08
N GLN A 41 -1.26 -5.29 6.11
CA GLN A 41 -2.66 -5.34 5.71
C GLN A 41 -2.99 -6.69 5.08
N GLU A 42 -4.01 -7.37 5.62
CA GLU A 42 -4.45 -8.65 5.08
C GLU A 42 -5.01 -8.48 3.67
N GLN A 43 -4.59 -9.35 2.77
CA GLN A 43 -4.98 -9.33 1.36
C GLN A 43 -4.76 -7.96 0.71
N GLY A 44 -3.82 -7.20 1.26
CA GLY A 44 -3.48 -5.87 0.75
C GLY A 44 -2.53 -5.94 -0.43
N LEU A 45 -2.57 -4.89 -1.24
CA LEU A 45 -1.69 -4.76 -2.40
C LEU A 45 -0.22 -4.58 -2.00
N ILE A 46 0.03 -3.85 -0.92
CA ILE A 46 1.41 -3.53 -0.50
C ILE A 46 2.20 -4.78 -0.11
N PRO A 47 1.68 -5.72 0.71
CA PRO A 47 2.42 -6.95 0.97
C PRO A 47 2.73 -7.74 -0.31
N GLN A 48 1.83 -7.77 -1.28
CA GLN A 48 2.06 -8.43 -2.56
C GLN A 48 3.20 -7.77 -3.34
N LEU A 49 3.21 -6.44 -3.37
CA LEU A 49 4.27 -5.69 -4.07
C LEU A 49 5.62 -5.84 -3.38
N LEU A 50 5.64 -5.87 -2.05
CA LEU A 50 6.86 -6.13 -1.28
C LEU A 50 7.43 -7.50 -1.62
N GLN A 51 6.58 -8.52 -1.72
CA GLN A 51 6.99 -9.86 -2.11
C GLN A 51 7.61 -9.87 -3.52
N LYS A 52 7.02 -9.13 -4.46
CA LYS A 52 7.55 -9.01 -5.82
C LYS A 52 8.90 -8.28 -5.85
N LEU A 53 9.18 -7.46 -4.86
CA LEU A 53 10.46 -6.79 -4.68
C LEU A 53 11.49 -7.65 -3.93
N ASN A 54 11.15 -8.91 -3.64
CA ASN A 54 11.95 -9.82 -2.84
C ASN A 54 12.18 -9.31 -1.42
N VAL A 55 11.21 -8.58 -0.89
CA VAL A 55 11.20 -8.10 0.49
C VAL A 55 10.25 -8.99 1.30
N ASP A 56 10.77 -9.61 2.34
CA ASP A 56 9.93 -10.37 3.26
C ASP A 56 9.09 -9.40 4.09
N ALA A 57 7.78 -9.43 3.87
CA ALA A 57 6.85 -8.50 4.54
C ALA A 57 6.92 -8.64 6.06
N GLY A 58 7.11 -9.86 6.58
CA GLY A 58 7.26 -10.08 8.01
C GLY A 58 8.50 -9.44 8.59
N SER A 59 9.65 -9.58 7.92
CA SER A 59 10.90 -8.95 8.33
C SER A 59 10.81 -7.43 8.23
N PHE A 60 10.19 -6.93 7.19
CA PHE A 60 10.01 -5.49 6.99
C PHE A 60 9.13 -4.90 8.08
N SER A 61 7.97 -5.50 8.34
CA SER A 61 7.04 -5.02 9.37
C SER A 61 7.66 -5.09 10.77
N ALA A 62 8.46 -6.12 11.05
CA ALA A 62 9.20 -6.24 12.32
C ALA A 62 10.21 -5.10 12.48
N ALA A 63 10.91 -4.74 11.40
CA ALA A 63 11.85 -3.61 11.41
C ALA A 63 11.12 -2.28 11.64
N VAL A 64 9.95 -2.10 11.04
CA VAL A 64 9.12 -0.92 11.27
C VAL A 64 8.66 -0.87 12.73
N ALA A 65 8.21 -2.00 13.27
CA ALA A 65 7.78 -2.10 14.67
C ALA A 65 8.91 -1.75 15.63
N GLU A 66 10.14 -2.13 15.29
CA GLU A 66 11.32 -1.77 16.08
C GLU A 66 11.52 -0.25 16.12
N LYS A 67 11.36 0.42 14.98
CA LYS A 67 11.42 1.89 14.92
C LYS A 67 10.30 2.52 15.75
N LEU A 68 9.08 1.98 15.68
CA LEU A 68 7.95 2.48 16.47
C LEU A 68 8.22 2.33 17.98
N SER A 69 8.81 1.21 18.40
CA SER A 69 9.14 0.97 19.81
C SER A 69 10.18 1.96 20.33
N ALA A 70 11.06 2.44 19.46
CA ALA A 70 12.12 3.38 19.83
C ALA A 70 11.63 4.85 19.86
N MET A 71 10.46 5.12 19.31
CA MET A 71 9.90 6.49 19.32
C MET A 71 9.42 6.87 20.71
N PRO A 72 9.49 8.17 21.06
CA PRO A 72 9.06 8.64 22.37
C PRO A 72 7.59 8.35 22.65
N ARG A 73 7.31 7.84 23.84
CA ARG A 73 5.94 7.59 24.31
C ARG A 73 5.48 8.76 25.15
N VAL A 74 4.20 9.07 25.03
CA VAL A 74 3.59 10.11 25.85
C VAL A 74 2.71 9.42 26.88
N SER A 75 3.07 9.58 28.17
CA SER A 75 2.31 9.05 29.27
C SER A 75 2.00 10.18 30.25
N GLY A 76 0.87 10.06 30.95
CA GLY A 76 0.49 11.02 31.98
C GLY A 76 -0.99 11.33 31.94
N SER A 77 -1.45 12.02 32.98
CA SER A 77 -2.87 12.33 33.19
C SER A 77 -3.48 13.32 32.19
N GLY A 78 -2.64 13.98 31.38
CA GLY A 78 -3.10 14.90 30.34
C GLY A 78 -3.26 14.28 28.97
N ARG A 79 -2.93 13.00 28.83
CA ARG A 79 -3.07 12.32 27.53
C ARG A 79 -4.49 11.79 27.37
N ASP A 80 -5.12 12.18 26.27
CA ASP A 80 -6.39 11.58 25.85
C ASP A 80 -6.07 10.43 24.90
N PRO A 81 -6.22 9.18 25.35
CA PRO A 81 -5.86 8.04 24.51
C PRO A 81 -6.67 7.95 23.23
N ASP A 82 -7.82 8.58 23.18
CA ASP A 82 -8.69 8.56 21.99
C ASP A 82 -8.34 9.68 21.00
N LYS A 83 -7.43 10.56 21.37
CA LYS A 83 -7.02 11.68 20.50
C LYS A 83 -5.61 11.49 20.01
N VAL A 84 -5.51 11.05 18.77
CA VAL A 84 -4.24 10.95 18.04
C VAL A 84 -4.27 12.01 16.94
N TYR A 85 -3.33 12.93 16.99
CA TYR A 85 -3.21 14.00 16.00
C TYR A 85 -2.47 13.49 14.78
N ILE A 86 -2.77 14.06 13.62
CA ILE A 86 -1.99 13.80 12.41
C ILE A 86 -0.75 14.68 12.46
N SER A 87 0.44 14.08 12.42
CA SER A 87 1.69 14.83 12.42
C SER A 87 1.85 15.62 11.11
N GLN A 88 2.71 16.63 11.14
CA GLN A 88 3.03 17.38 9.93
C GLN A 88 3.63 16.49 8.86
N ALA A 89 4.47 15.53 9.25
CA ALA A 89 5.07 14.58 8.32
C ALA A 89 4.01 13.71 7.65
N THR A 90 3.04 13.23 8.42
CA THR A 90 1.93 12.43 7.89
C THR A 90 1.02 13.26 6.98
N ASP A 91 0.75 14.50 7.37
CA ASP A 91 -0.04 15.41 6.52
C ASP A 91 0.62 15.62 5.16
N LYS A 92 1.95 15.77 5.14
CA LYS A 92 2.71 15.86 3.88
C LYS A 92 2.58 14.60 3.05
N VAL A 93 2.63 13.44 3.69
CA VAL A 93 2.46 12.15 2.99
C VAL A 93 1.06 12.07 2.36
N LEU A 94 0.03 12.39 3.11
CA LEU A 94 -1.35 12.34 2.60
C LEU A 94 -1.57 13.33 1.44
N SER A 95 -1.00 14.52 1.54
CA SER A 95 -1.06 15.51 0.47
C SER A 95 -0.30 15.03 -0.78
N ALA A 96 0.87 14.44 -0.58
CA ALA A 96 1.66 13.86 -1.67
C ALA A 96 0.91 12.69 -2.33
N ALA A 97 0.24 11.86 -1.53
CA ALA A 97 -0.55 10.75 -2.06
C ALA A 97 -1.70 11.25 -2.95
N ALA A 98 -2.36 12.31 -2.55
CA ALA A 98 -3.42 12.92 -3.37
C ALA A 98 -2.86 13.44 -4.70
N ARG A 99 -1.67 14.04 -4.68
CA ARG A 99 -1.00 14.49 -5.91
C ARG A 99 -0.61 13.31 -6.80
N GLU A 100 -0.12 12.22 -6.22
CA GLU A 100 0.21 11.01 -6.98
C GLU A 100 -1.04 10.42 -7.66
N ALA A 101 -2.15 10.33 -6.94
CA ALA A 101 -3.41 9.84 -7.51
C ALA A 101 -3.84 10.70 -8.68
N LYS A 102 -3.76 12.02 -8.53
CA LYS A 102 -4.12 12.96 -9.59
C LYS A 102 -3.19 12.84 -10.79
N ALA A 103 -1.89 12.69 -10.56
CA ALA A 103 -0.90 12.52 -11.62
C ALA A 103 -1.13 11.23 -12.40
N MET A 104 -1.58 10.18 -11.74
CA MET A 104 -1.92 8.90 -12.36
C MET A 104 -3.35 8.88 -12.94
N LYS A 105 -4.07 9.99 -12.83
CA LYS A 105 -5.46 10.15 -13.30
C LYS A 105 -6.41 9.17 -12.61
N ASP A 106 -6.15 8.89 -11.36
CA ASP A 106 -7.00 8.05 -10.53
C ASP A 106 -8.02 8.90 -9.79
N ASP A 107 -9.22 8.37 -9.60
CA ASP A 107 -10.32 9.10 -8.96
C ASP A 107 -10.27 8.99 -7.42
N TYR A 108 -9.56 7.99 -6.91
CA TYR A 108 -9.44 7.73 -5.48
C TYR A 108 -7.97 7.60 -5.09
N VAL A 109 -7.67 7.97 -3.85
CA VAL A 109 -6.35 7.74 -3.26
C VAL A 109 -6.34 6.32 -2.70
N SER A 110 -5.54 5.45 -3.29
CA SER A 110 -5.41 4.06 -2.88
C SER A 110 -4.10 3.83 -2.12
N VAL A 111 -3.91 2.60 -1.62
CA VAL A 111 -2.75 2.26 -0.80
C VAL A 111 -1.43 2.46 -1.55
N GLU A 112 -1.41 2.22 -2.84
CA GLU A 112 -0.20 2.43 -3.65
C GLU A 112 0.21 3.91 -3.70
N HIS A 113 -0.76 4.82 -3.74
CA HIS A 113 -0.46 6.25 -3.71
C HIS A 113 0.14 6.66 -2.37
N ILE A 114 -0.38 6.10 -1.28
CA ILE A 114 0.18 6.34 0.07
C ILE A 114 1.62 5.83 0.14
N PHE A 115 1.88 4.63 -0.38
CA PHE A 115 3.22 4.05 -0.36
C PHE A 115 4.21 4.86 -1.20
N LEU A 116 3.80 5.29 -2.39
CA LEU A 116 4.61 6.19 -3.24
C LEU A 116 4.92 7.50 -2.52
N ALA A 117 3.91 8.05 -1.84
CA ALA A 117 4.09 9.27 -1.06
C ALA A 117 5.07 9.06 0.11
N LEU A 118 5.02 7.91 0.77
CA LEU A 118 5.98 7.56 1.82
C LEU A 118 7.41 7.49 1.27
N LEU A 119 7.58 7.03 0.04
CA LEU A 119 8.88 7.01 -0.63
C LEU A 119 9.37 8.41 -1.00
N ASP A 120 8.47 9.32 -1.34
CA ASP A 120 8.81 10.71 -1.68
C ASP A 120 9.04 11.58 -0.43
N GLU A 121 8.20 11.44 0.57
CA GLU A 121 8.22 12.24 1.80
C GLU A 121 8.78 11.40 2.95
N GLN A 122 10.07 11.09 2.89
CA GLN A 122 10.70 10.20 3.85
C GLN A 122 11.06 10.93 5.14
N THR A 123 10.81 10.27 6.27
CA THR A 123 11.41 10.64 7.55
C THR A 123 12.76 9.96 7.66
N GLN A 124 13.52 10.27 8.71
CA GLN A 124 14.77 9.57 8.97
C GLN A 124 14.53 8.06 9.13
N ASN A 125 13.51 7.67 9.90
CA ASN A 125 13.20 6.27 10.14
C ASN A 125 12.79 5.55 8.86
N THR A 126 11.88 6.12 8.07
CA THR A 126 11.42 5.48 6.84
C THR A 126 12.54 5.42 5.80
N SER A 127 13.40 6.45 5.74
CA SER A 127 14.57 6.44 4.87
C SER A 127 15.52 5.29 5.20
N GLU A 128 15.80 5.08 6.47
CA GLU A 128 16.65 3.97 6.92
C GLU A 128 16.03 2.62 6.57
N LEU A 129 14.72 2.47 6.77
CA LEU A 129 13.99 1.24 6.46
C LEU A 129 14.02 0.93 4.97
N PHE A 130 13.70 1.91 4.13
CA PHE A 130 13.71 1.71 2.68
C PHE A 130 15.10 1.37 2.17
N ARG A 131 16.12 2.00 2.71
CA ARG A 131 17.51 1.71 2.34
C ARG A 131 17.91 0.30 2.77
N ALA A 132 17.57 -0.10 3.99
CA ALA A 132 17.92 -1.41 4.53
C ALA A 132 17.32 -2.55 3.70
N PHE A 133 16.12 -2.36 3.16
CA PHE A 133 15.43 -3.36 2.36
C PHE A 133 15.53 -3.12 0.85
N SER A 134 16.33 -2.14 0.44
CA SER A 134 16.54 -1.80 -0.97
C SER A 134 15.25 -1.46 -1.72
N ILE A 135 14.33 -0.79 -1.05
CA ILE A 135 13.07 -0.35 -1.64
C ILE A 135 13.26 1.05 -2.21
N THR A 136 13.04 1.21 -3.52
CA THR A 136 13.10 2.50 -4.19
C THR A 136 11.78 2.77 -4.91
N LYS A 137 11.51 4.03 -5.20
CA LYS A 137 10.31 4.42 -5.94
C LYS A 137 10.26 3.77 -7.32
N ASP A 138 11.39 3.74 -8.03
CA ASP A 138 11.48 3.16 -9.37
C ASP A 138 11.14 1.67 -9.36
N LYS A 139 11.73 0.92 -8.42
CA LYS A 139 11.45 -0.51 -8.29
C LYS A 139 10.00 -0.76 -7.93
N PHE A 140 9.46 0.04 -7.02
CA PHE A 140 8.06 -0.06 -6.61
C PHE A 140 7.12 0.22 -7.79
N LEU A 141 7.38 1.28 -8.55
CA LEU A 141 6.58 1.63 -9.73
C LEU A 141 6.61 0.54 -10.80
N GLN A 142 7.76 -0.11 -11.00
CA GLN A 142 7.85 -1.23 -11.95
C GLN A 142 6.91 -2.37 -11.56
N GLN A 143 6.91 -2.75 -10.29
CA GLN A 143 6.03 -3.83 -9.81
C GLN A 143 4.57 -3.39 -9.79
N LEU A 144 4.30 -2.16 -9.42
CA LEU A 144 2.94 -1.61 -9.45
C LEU A 144 2.37 -1.63 -10.89
N THR A 145 3.16 -1.20 -11.85
CA THR A 145 2.75 -1.21 -13.26
C THR A 145 2.48 -2.63 -13.75
N ALA A 146 3.30 -3.60 -13.33
CA ALA A 146 3.10 -5.00 -13.67
C ALA A 146 1.78 -5.55 -13.12
N VAL A 147 1.36 -5.11 -11.94
CA VAL A 147 0.11 -5.56 -11.30
C VAL A 147 -1.10 -4.82 -11.85
N ARG A 148 -1.01 -3.50 -11.94
CA ARG A 148 -2.13 -2.66 -12.38
C ARG A 148 -2.33 -2.66 -13.89
N GLY A 149 -1.25 -2.77 -14.65
CA GLY A 149 -1.29 -2.52 -16.08
C GLY A 149 -1.77 -1.09 -16.35
N ASN A 150 -2.76 -0.97 -17.21
CA ASN A 150 -3.36 0.32 -17.56
C ASN A 150 -4.63 0.64 -16.76
N GLN A 151 -4.91 -0.15 -15.72
CA GLN A 151 -6.10 0.07 -14.91
C GLN A 151 -5.99 1.35 -14.09
N ARG A 152 -7.11 2.06 -13.98
CA ARG A 152 -7.23 3.26 -13.16
C ARG A 152 -8.07 2.97 -11.93
N VAL A 153 -7.81 3.68 -10.85
CA VAL A 153 -8.61 3.59 -9.63
C VAL A 153 -9.86 4.45 -9.82
N THR A 154 -10.94 3.82 -10.26
CA THR A 154 -12.21 4.49 -10.55
C THR A 154 -13.32 4.16 -9.56
N ASN A 155 -13.02 3.29 -8.58
CA ASN A 155 -13.96 2.92 -7.53
C ASN A 155 -13.21 2.82 -6.20
N ASP A 156 -13.94 2.58 -5.14
CA ASP A 156 -13.41 2.54 -3.79
C ASP A 156 -12.84 1.17 -3.38
N ASN A 157 -12.82 0.19 -4.29
CA ASN A 157 -12.29 -1.15 -4.01
C ASN A 157 -11.53 -1.70 -5.22
N PRO A 158 -10.44 -1.01 -5.66
CA PRO A 158 -9.70 -1.42 -6.86
C PRO A 158 -8.91 -2.71 -6.69
N GLU A 159 -8.59 -3.11 -5.47
CA GLU A 159 -7.79 -4.30 -5.20
C GLU A 159 -8.49 -5.57 -5.66
N ASP A 160 -9.81 -5.62 -5.59
CA ASP A 160 -10.58 -6.76 -6.13
C ASP A 160 -10.37 -6.92 -7.63
N THR A 161 -10.30 -5.80 -8.35
CA THR A 161 -10.03 -5.81 -9.78
C THR A 161 -8.62 -6.31 -10.08
N TYR A 162 -7.63 -5.86 -9.31
CA TYR A 162 -6.24 -6.28 -9.49
C TYR A 162 -6.08 -7.77 -9.22
N ASN A 163 -6.70 -8.27 -8.17
CA ASN A 163 -6.67 -9.70 -7.83
C ASN A 163 -7.30 -10.55 -8.93
N ALA A 164 -8.43 -10.12 -9.47
CA ALA A 164 -9.09 -10.80 -10.57
C ALA A 164 -8.21 -10.82 -11.81
N LEU A 165 -7.58 -9.71 -12.17
CA LEU A 165 -6.70 -9.62 -13.32
C LEU A 165 -5.48 -10.52 -13.18
N GLN A 166 -4.88 -10.58 -12.00
CA GLN A 166 -3.76 -11.49 -11.75
C GLN A 166 -4.15 -12.95 -11.94
N LYS A 167 -5.31 -13.31 -11.42
CA LYS A 167 -5.82 -14.67 -11.54
C LYS A 167 -6.06 -15.05 -13.00
N TYR A 168 -6.71 -14.19 -13.75
CA TYR A 168 -6.95 -14.41 -15.17
C TYR A 168 -5.66 -14.40 -15.98
N GLY A 169 -4.73 -13.52 -15.65
CA GLY A 169 -3.44 -13.46 -16.29
C GLY A 169 -2.64 -14.75 -16.13
N GLN A 170 -2.70 -15.36 -14.94
CA GLN A 170 -2.06 -16.65 -14.70
C GLN A 170 -2.71 -17.76 -15.53
N ASP A 171 -4.02 -17.77 -15.59
CA ASP A 171 -4.74 -18.76 -16.39
C ASP A 171 -4.42 -18.62 -17.88
N LEU A 172 -4.29 -17.40 -18.36
CA LEU A 172 -3.99 -17.13 -19.77
C LEU A 172 -2.57 -17.52 -20.16
N VAL A 173 -1.61 -17.51 -19.24
CA VAL A 173 -0.24 -17.89 -19.53
C VAL A 173 0.02 -19.36 -19.26
N ASP A 174 -0.95 -20.11 -18.76
CA ASP A 174 -0.85 -21.53 -18.60
C ASP A 174 -0.76 -22.20 -19.98
N PRO A 175 0.33 -22.93 -20.29
CA PRO A 175 0.51 -23.54 -21.61
C PRO A 175 -0.62 -24.48 -22.02
N VAL A 176 -1.22 -25.17 -21.06
CA VAL A 176 -2.30 -26.10 -21.34
C VAL A 176 -3.55 -25.36 -21.79
N SER A 177 -3.94 -24.33 -21.07
CA SER A 177 -5.08 -23.49 -21.44
C SER A 177 -4.84 -22.78 -22.75
N TYR A 178 -3.65 -22.26 -22.93
CA TYR A 178 -3.28 -21.49 -24.09
C TYR A 178 -3.39 -22.30 -25.38
N THR A 179 -2.94 -23.51 -25.36
CA THR A 179 -2.97 -24.36 -26.55
C THR A 179 -4.38 -24.65 -27.02
N HIS A 180 -5.29 -24.85 -26.13
CA HIS A 180 -6.65 -25.20 -26.46
C HIS A 180 -7.51 -24.04 -26.91
N LEU A 181 -7.22 -22.85 -26.44
CA LEU A 181 -7.95 -21.66 -26.85
C LEU A 181 -7.77 -21.34 -28.31
N ARG A 182 -6.68 -21.77 -28.89
CA ARG A 182 -6.42 -21.52 -30.29
C ARG A 182 -7.12 -22.49 -31.20
N ALA A 183 -7.30 -23.66 -30.75
CA ALA A 183 -7.86 -24.68 -31.56
C ALA A 183 -9.33 -24.56 -31.75
N HIS A 184 -9.89 -23.77 -31.32
CA HIS A 184 -11.12 -23.85 -31.45
C HIS A 184 -11.77 -22.79 -31.51
N GLU A 185 -11.39 -22.21 -31.39
CA GLU A 185 -11.77 -21.54 -31.76
C GLU A 185 -11.73 -21.41 -32.77
N THR A 186 -11.47 -21.49 -33.11
CA THR A 186 -11.33 -21.66 -34.12
C THR A 186 -11.56 -22.52 -34.73
N GLU A 187 -11.75 -23.05 -34.72
CA GLU A 187 -11.97 -23.95 -35.19
C GLU A 187 -12.93 -24.27 -35.05
N LEU A 188 -13.52 -23.62 -34.71
CA LEU A 188 -14.14 -23.88 -34.56
C LEU A 188 -14.71 -23.64 -34.94
N HIS A 189 -14.37 -23.38 -35.17
CA HIS A 189 -14.68 -23.60 -35.74
C HIS A 189 -14.85 -23.89 -36.18
N LEU A 190 -14.53 -23.72 -36.52
CA LEU A 190 -14.50 -24.15 -37.19
C LEU A 190 -14.81 -24.83 -37.49
N VAL A 191 -14.68 -24.96 -37.54
CA VAL A 191 -14.86 -25.63 -37.93
C VAL A 191 -15.20 -25.76 -38.36
#